data_660a34a0d01932534be5fcdb2279fdf9
#
_entry.id   660a34a0d01932534be5fcdb2279fdf9
#
_cell.length_a   1.000
_cell.length_b   1.000
_cell.length_c   1.000
_cell.angle_alpha   90.00
_cell.angle_beta   90.00
_cell.angle_gamma   90.00
#
_symmetry.space_group_name_H-M   'P 1'
#
loop_
_entity.id
_entity.type
_entity.pdbx_description
1 polymer ?
#
loop_
_entity_poly.entity_id
_entity_poly.type
_entity_poly.pdbx_seq_one_letter_code
_entity_poly.pdbx_strand_id
1 'polypeptide(L)'
;MKKWVLAAAMLLAAPAVASAEGDAEAGKTVFNKCATCHQVGEGAKHALGPSLNCIAGRKAGTAEGYAAYSEALKAAGHEWSDDKLLAWFEADDKVVPGNKMIFPAGVKDPADRDNLLAFIKSQCPQ
;
A
#
# COMPACT_ATOMS: atom_id res chain seq x y z
N MET A 1 10.66 -57.82 -29.67
CA MET A 1 9.72 -57.22 -28.71
C MET A 1 10.22 -55.82 -28.35
N LYS A 2 9.58 -54.80 -28.84
CA LYS A 2 9.93 -53.45 -28.48
C LYS A 2 9.11 -53.04 -27.25
N LYS A 3 9.79 -52.85 -26.12
CA LYS A 3 9.17 -52.31 -24.93
C LYS A 3 9.08 -50.79 -25.08
N TRP A 4 7.92 -50.29 -25.23
CA TRP A 4 7.65 -48.84 -25.18
C TRP A 4 7.62 -48.44 -23.73
N VAL A 5 8.66 -47.75 -23.27
CA VAL A 5 8.62 -47.07 -21.96
C VAL A 5 7.91 -45.75 -22.18
N LEU A 6 6.65 -45.69 -21.80
CA LEU A 6 5.94 -44.43 -21.69
C LEU A 6 6.51 -43.71 -20.47
N ALA A 7 7.44 -42.80 -20.72
CA ALA A 7 7.83 -41.83 -19.71
C ALA A 7 6.65 -40.90 -19.48
N ALA A 8 5.89 -41.13 -18.41
CA ALA A 8 4.91 -40.18 -17.95
C ALA A 8 5.69 -38.96 -17.42
N ALA A 9 5.71 -37.89 -18.20
CA ALA A 9 6.17 -36.60 -17.72
C ALA A 9 5.17 -36.11 -16.68
N MET A 10 5.49 -36.26 -15.40
CA MET A 10 4.77 -35.57 -14.34
C MET A 10 5.07 -34.10 -14.49
N LEU A 11 4.11 -33.36 -15.05
CA LEU A 11 4.06 -31.92 -14.92
C LEU A 11 3.78 -31.61 -13.44
N LEU A 12 4.83 -31.32 -12.69
CA LEU A 12 4.71 -30.69 -11.38
C LEU A 12 4.20 -29.27 -11.64
N ALA A 13 2.88 -29.10 -11.51
CA ALA A 13 2.33 -27.77 -11.40
C ALA A 13 2.94 -27.16 -10.13
N ALA A 14 3.81 -26.16 -10.30
CA ALA A 14 4.27 -25.36 -9.18
C ALA A 14 3.02 -24.79 -8.48
N PRO A 15 2.88 -24.95 -7.15
CA PRO A 15 1.79 -24.28 -6.46
C PRO A 15 1.90 -22.80 -6.77
N ALA A 16 0.81 -22.20 -7.26
CA ALA A 16 0.73 -20.77 -7.37
C ALA A 16 1.03 -20.22 -5.97
N VAL A 17 2.18 -19.59 -5.80
CA VAL A 17 2.49 -18.86 -4.59
C VAL A 17 1.43 -17.75 -4.57
N ALA A 18 0.43 -17.91 -3.71
CA ALA A 18 -0.44 -16.80 -3.39
C ALA A 18 0.50 -15.71 -2.90
N SER A 19 0.70 -14.65 -3.71
CA SER A 19 1.51 -13.53 -3.28
C SER A 19 0.91 -13.04 -1.97
N ALA A 20 1.74 -12.78 -0.96
CA ALA A 20 1.29 -12.17 0.30
C ALA A 20 0.73 -10.76 0.06
N GLU A 21 0.76 -10.29 -1.18
CA GLU A 21 0.16 -9.03 -1.61
C GLU A 21 -1.36 -9.18 -1.65
N GLY A 22 -2.04 -8.16 -1.13
CA GLY A 22 -3.49 -8.15 -1.10
C GLY A 22 -4.11 -7.97 -2.47
N ASP A 23 -5.43 -7.94 -2.49
CA ASP A 23 -6.27 -7.74 -3.66
C ASP A 23 -6.55 -6.25 -3.84
N ALA A 24 -6.09 -5.67 -4.97
CA ALA A 24 -6.28 -4.24 -5.28
C ALA A 24 -7.76 -3.87 -5.44
N GLU A 25 -8.60 -4.74 -5.99
CA GLU A 25 -10.03 -4.47 -6.13
C GLU A 25 -10.72 -4.37 -4.76
N ALA A 26 -10.41 -5.27 -3.85
CA ALA A 26 -10.89 -5.20 -2.47
C ALA A 26 -10.32 -3.96 -1.76
N GLY A 27 -9.08 -3.61 -2.03
CA GLY A 27 -8.41 -2.43 -1.48
C GLY A 27 -9.03 -1.12 -1.90
N LYS A 28 -9.60 -1.06 -3.10
CA LYS A 28 -10.35 0.12 -3.57
C LYS A 28 -11.51 0.46 -2.63
N THR A 29 -12.21 -0.53 -2.14
CA THR A 29 -13.28 -0.34 -1.17
C THR A 29 -12.75 0.16 0.17
N VAL A 30 -11.63 -0.40 0.64
CA VAL A 30 -10.97 0.06 1.87
C VAL A 30 -10.51 1.51 1.73
N PHE A 31 -10.02 1.91 0.57
CA PHE A 31 -9.56 3.27 0.29
C PHE A 31 -10.64 4.33 0.48
N ASN A 32 -11.93 3.97 0.43
CA ASN A 32 -13.01 4.91 0.71
C ASN A 32 -12.84 5.62 2.07
N LYS A 33 -12.20 4.97 3.03
CA LYS A 33 -11.87 5.57 4.34
C LYS A 33 -10.80 6.66 4.24
N CYS A 34 -10.02 6.67 3.18
CA CYS A 34 -8.91 7.60 2.95
C CYS A 34 -9.30 8.72 1.97
N ALA A 35 -10.32 8.51 1.16
CA ALA A 35 -10.68 9.35 0.02
C ALA A 35 -11.16 10.74 0.41
N THR A 36 -11.57 10.95 1.66
CA THR A 36 -11.95 12.28 2.18
C THR A 36 -10.76 13.24 2.15
N CYS A 37 -9.55 12.74 2.34
CA CYS A 37 -8.34 13.54 2.47
C CYS A 37 -7.30 13.29 1.37
N HIS A 38 -7.32 12.13 0.76
CA HIS A 38 -6.29 11.69 -0.20
C HIS A 38 -6.88 11.32 -1.55
N GLN A 39 -6.09 11.58 -2.59
CA GLN A 39 -6.43 11.19 -3.96
C GLN A 39 -5.36 10.26 -4.53
N VAL A 40 -5.76 9.38 -5.42
CA VAL A 40 -4.86 8.49 -6.17
C VAL A 40 -5.31 8.37 -7.63
N GLY A 41 -4.42 7.88 -8.48
CA GLY A 41 -4.70 7.65 -9.89
C GLY A 41 -4.32 8.83 -10.77
N GLU A 42 -4.67 8.74 -12.05
CA GLU A 42 -4.42 9.82 -12.99
C GLU A 42 -5.15 11.10 -12.57
N GLY A 43 -4.45 12.21 -12.65
CA GLY A 43 -5.02 13.51 -12.29
C GLY A 43 -5.18 13.74 -10.78
N ALA A 44 -4.68 12.84 -9.94
CA ALA A 44 -4.73 13.00 -8.49
C ALA A 44 -4.01 14.27 -8.06
N LYS A 45 -4.64 15.01 -7.16
CA LYS A 45 -4.14 16.27 -6.61
C LYS A 45 -3.97 16.15 -5.11
N HIS A 46 -3.15 17.03 -4.55
CA HIS A 46 -3.12 17.24 -3.10
C HIS A 46 -4.46 17.86 -2.66
N ALA A 47 -4.92 17.42 -1.51
CA ALA A 47 -6.15 17.89 -0.87
C ALA A 47 -5.86 18.17 0.60
N LEU A 48 -6.69 17.72 1.53
CA LEU A 48 -6.38 17.81 2.96
C LEU A 48 -5.12 17.04 3.32
N GLY A 49 -4.90 15.91 2.64
CA GLY A 49 -3.63 15.18 2.67
C GLY A 49 -2.97 15.17 1.29
N PRO A 50 -1.72 14.71 1.21
CA PRO A 50 -1.02 14.62 -0.07
C PRO A 50 -1.63 13.54 -0.96
N SER A 51 -1.47 13.70 -2.30
CA SER A 51 -1.69 12.59 -3.22
C SER A 51 -0.83 11.41 -2.79
N LEU A 52 -1.42 10.21 -2.81
CA LEU A 52 -0.73 8.99 -2.44
C LEU A 52 -0.13 8.24 -3.63
N ASN A 53 -0.12 8.86 -4.81
CA ASN A 53 0.51 8.27 -5.97
C ASN A 53 1.98 8.01 -5.72
N CYS A 54 2.41 6.77 -5.98
CA CYS A 54 3.81 6.36 -5.86
C CYS A 54 4.40 6.58 -4.46
N ILE A 55 3.57 6.48 -3.42
CA ILE A 55 4.00 6.66 -2.03
C ILE A 55 4.97 5.56 -1.57
N ALA A 56 4.80 4.33 -2.06
CA ALA A 56 5.65 3.21 -1.66
C ALA A 56 7.10 3.47 -2.08
N GLY A 57 8.02 3.39 -1.13
CA GLY A 57 9.45 3.64 -1.34
C GLY A 57 9.85 5.12 -1.26
N ARG A 58 8.91 6.05 -1.17
CA ARG A 58 9.22 7.48 -1.05
C ARG A 58 9.57 7.83 0.40
N LYS A 59 10.46 8.79 0.58
CA LYS A 59 10.78 9.32 1.90
C LYS A 59 9.56 10.03 2.50
N ALA A 60 9.28 9.78 3.77
CA ALA A 60 8.18 10.42 4.48
C ALA A 60 8.31 11.95 4.46
N GLY A 61 7.16 12.62 4.28
CA GLY A 61 7.10 14.07 4.33
C GLY A 61 7.67 14.80 3.11
N THR A 62 7.80 14.13 1.96
CA THR A 62 8.53 14.70 0.80
C THR A 62 7.71 14.80 -0.48
N ALA A 63 6.40 14.61 -0.46
CA ALA A 63 5.61 14.77 -1.69
C ALA A 63 5.78 16.19 -2.25
N GLU A 64 6.19 16.26 -3.50
CA GLU A 64 6.40 17.55 -4.17
C GLU A 64 5.09 18.34 -4.24
N GLY A 65 5.17 19.62 -3.87
CA GLY A 65 4.02 20.50 -3.93
C GLY A 65 3.05 20.40 -2.77
N TYR A 66 3.24 19.49 -1.82
CA TYR A 66 2.42 19.42 -0.62
C TYR A 66 3.13 20.11 0.56
N ALA A 67 2.57 21.22 1.02
CA ALA A 67 3.22 22.09 2.02
C ALA A 67 2.70 21.89 3.45
N ALA A 68 1.64 21.11 3.65
CA ALA A 68 0.92 21.04 4.93
C ALA A 68 1.34 19.88 5.83
N TYR A 69 2.52 19.29 5.60
CA TYR A 69 3.03 18.24 6.48
C TYR A 69 3.23 18.73 7.92
N SER A 70 2.96 17.86 8.89
CA SER A 70 3.37 18.10 10.27
C SER A 70 4.90 18.16 10.38
N GLU A 71 5.41 18.91 11.34
CA GLU A 71 6.84 18.91 11.65
C GLU A 71 7.34 17.50 12.01
N ALA A 72 6.51 16.74 12.75
CA ALA A 72 6.83 15.36 13.12
C ALA A 72 7.03 14.47 11.88
N LEU A 73 6.17 14.59 10.88
CA LEU A 73 6.28 13.78 9.67
C LEU A 73 7.47 14.19 8.81
N LYS A 74 7.74 15.48 8.70
CA LYS A 74 8.94 15.99 8.00
C LYS A 74 10.23 15.50 8.66
N ALA A 75 10.24 15.39 9.99
CA ALA A 75 11.39 14.96 10.75
C ALA A 75 11.53 13.43 10.85
N ALA A 76 10.54 12.67 10.42
CA ALA A 76 10.52 11.22 10.60
C ALA A 76 11.66 10.48 9.90
N GLY A 77 12.04 10.94 8.70
CA GLY A 77 13.27 10.50 8.03
C GLY A 77 13.26 9.09 7.43
N HIS A 78 12.21 8.32 7.62
CA HIS A 78 12.12 6.98 7.05
C HIS A 78 11.54 6.98 5.63
N GLU A 79 11.79 5.92 4.90
CA GLU A 79 11.10 5.64 3.64
C GLU A 79 9.81 4.87 3.91
N TRP A 80 8.82 5.06 3.05
CA TRP A 80 7.58 4.31 3.12
C TRP A 80 7.76 2.90 2.53
N SER A 81 8.42 2.03 3.28
CA SER A 81 8.42 0.60 2.98
C SER A 81 7.02 0.03 3.14
N ASP A 82 6.78 -1.15 2.57
CA ASP A 82 5.50 -1.83 2.74
C ASP A 82 5.14 -2.01 4.22
N ASP A 83 6.11 -2.45 5.04
CA ASP A 83 5.89 -2.63 6.48
C ASP A 83 5.52 -1.32 7.19
N LYS A 84 6.17 -0.22 6.83
CA LYS A 84 5.87 1.10 7.41
C LYS A 84 4.48 1.59 7.00
N LEU A 85 4.10 1.38 5.74
CA LEU A 85 2.75 1.72 5.27
C LEU A 85 1.68 0.90 5.97
N LEU A 86 1.88 -0.41 6.09
CA LEU A 86 0.92 -1.28 6.80
C LEU A 86 0.77 -0.85 8.26
N ALA A 87 1.86 -0.54 8.94
CA ALA A 87 1.82 -0.03 10.33
C ALA A 87 1.10 1.32 10.42
N TRP A 88 1.33 2.21 9.45
CA TRP A 88 0.68 3.51 9.37
C TRP A 88 -0.84 3.37 9.19
N PHE A 89 -1.28 2.46 8.34
CA PHE A 89 -2.71 2.22 8.16
C PHE A 89 -3.39 1.72 9.43
N GLU A 90 -2.68 0.95 10.24
CA GLU A 90 -3.22 0.43 11.48
C GLU A 90 -3.33 1.51 12.56
N ALA A 91 -2.27 2.29 12.74
CA ALA A 91 -2.18 3.32 13.78
C ALA A 91 -1.08 4.32 13.43
N ASP A 92 -1.44 5.34 12.69
CA ASP A 92 -0.50 6.36 12.21
C ASP A 92 0.26 7.08 13.32
N ASP A 93 -0.40 7.34 14.43
CA ASP A 93 0.19 8.00 15.59
C ASP A 93 1.26 7.16 16.30
N LYS A 94 1.23 5.85 16.14
CA LYS A 94 2.28 4.97 16.67
C LYS A 94 3.52 4.96 15.79
N VAL A 95 3.35 5.18 14.49
CA VAL A 95 4.49 5.26 13.55
C VAL A 95 5.17 6.62 13.64
N VAL A 96 4.39 7.70 13.63
CA VAL A 96 4.90 9.06 13.76
C VAL A 96 4.04 9.82 14.77
N PRO A 97 4.40 9.75 16.06
CA PRO A 97 3.72 10.53 17.08
C PRO A 97 3.75 12.03 16.75
N GLY A 98 2.63 12.70 16.91
CA GLY A 98 2.53 14.13 16.62
C GLY A 98 2.24 14.48 15.17
N ASN A 99 1.99 13.50 14.31
CA ASN A 99 1.52 13.78 12.95
C ASN A 99 0.10 14.40 12.98
N LYS A 100 -0.26 15.09 11.89
CA LYS A 100 -1.54 15.80 11.80
C LYS A 100 -2.67 15.00 11.15
N MET A 101 -2.40 13.79 10.66
CA MET A 101 -3.43 12.97 10.06
C MET A 101 -4.39 12.46 11.14
N ILE A 102 -5.66 12.80 11.02
CA ILE A 102 -6.68 12.38 11.97
C ILE A 102 -7.37 11.13 11.44
N PHE A 103 -6.92 9.97 11.91
CA PHE A 103 -7.46 8.68 11.50
C PHE A 103 -7.49 7.71 12.69
N PRO A 104 -8.27 8.04 13.76
CA PRO A 104 -8.20 7.31 15.02
C PRO A 104 -8.66 5.86 14.91
N ALA A 105 -9.58 5.56 14.00
CA ALA A 105 -10.07 4.20 13.82
C ALA A 105 -9.03 3.29 13.16
N GLY A 106 -8.16 3.83 12.30
CA GLY A 106 -7.23 3.03 11.52
C GLY A 106 -7.90 1.95 10.68
N VAL A 107 -7.09 1.12 10.06
CA VAL A 107 -7.54 -0.10 9.37
C VAL A 107 -7.06 -1.28 10.21
N LYS A 108 -7.96 -1.88 10.99
CA LYS A 108 -7.59 -2.88 12.01
C LYS A 108 -7.52 -4.30 11.47
N ASP A 109 -8.24 -4.62 10.39
CA ASP A 109 -8.17 -5.94 9.77
C ASP A 109 -6.88 -6.05 8.94
N PRO A 110 -6.01 -7.03 9.21
CA PRO A 110 -4.77 -7.22 8.44
C PRO A 110 -5.01 -7.44 6.95
N ALA A 111 -6.06 -8.18 6.58
CA ALA A 111 -6.39 -8.41 5.17
C ALA A 111 -6.78 -7.10 4.47
N ASP A 112 -7.52 -6.23 5.14
CA ASP A 112 -7.89 -4.92 4.61
C ASP A 112 -6.65 -4.04 4.41
N ARG A 113 -5.68 -4.09 5.32
CA ARG A 113 -4.42 -3.35 5.16
C ARG A 113 -3.62 -3.83 3.95
N ASP A 114 -3.50 -5.14 3.77
CA ASP A 114 -2.80 -5.72 2.61
C ASP A 114 -3.51 -5.33 1.31
N ASN A 115 -4.83 -5.40 1.29
CA ASN A 115 -5.64 -5.01 0.14
C ASN A 115 -5.49 -3.52 -0.17
N LEU A 116 -5.52 -2.68 0.84
CA LEU A 116 -5.33 -1.23 0.70
C LEU A 116 -3.95 -0.91 0.12
N LEU A 117 -2.91 -1.54 0.60
CA LEU A 117 -1.56 -1.35 0.08
C LEU A 117 -1.47 -1.77 -1.39
N ALA A 118 -2.04 -2.92 -1.75
CA ALA A 118 -2.07 -3.38 -3.13
C ALA A 118 -2.79 -2.37 -4.04
N PHE A 119 -3.92 -1.84 -3.58
CA PHE A 119 -4.66 -0.84 -4.33
C PHE A 119 -3.85 0.45 -4.54
N ILE A 120 -3.29 1.01 -3.48
CA ILE A 120 -2.50 2.26 -3.57
C ILE A 120 -1.30 2.07 -4.51
N LYS A 121 -0.58 0.96 -4.40
CA LYS A 121 0.55 0.66 -5.29
C LYS A 121 0.11 0.54 -6.75
N SER A 122 -1.07 -0.02 -7.00
CA SER A 122 -1.62 -0.16 -8.36
C SER A 122 -1.97 1.18 -9.01
N GLN A 123 -2.16 2.23 -8.22
CA GLN A 123 -2.55 3.55 -8.71
C GLN A 123 -1.35 4.44 -9.09
N CYS A 124 -0.13 3.97 -8.88
CA CYS A 124 1.05 4.72 -9.30
C CYS A 124 1.08 4.82 -10.82
N PRO A 125 0.95 6.04 -11.41
CA PRO A 125 1.03 6.20 -12.87
C PRO A 125 2.38 5.75 -13.41
N GLN A 126 2.35 5.09 -14.56
CA GLN A 126 3.55 4.64 -15.25
C GLN A 126 4.13 5.77 -16.11
#